data_01acde6cd8f3cbcf95433fcad0b71fbe
#
_entry.id   01acde6cd8f3cbcf95433fcad0b71fbe
#
_cell.length_a   1.000
_cell.length_b   1.000
_cell.length_c   1.000
_cell.angle_alpha   90.00
_cell.angle_beta   90.00
_cell.angle_gamma   90.00
#
_symmetry.space_group_name_H-M   'P 1'
#
loop_
_entity.id
_entity.type
_entity.pdbx_description
1 polymer ?
#
loop_
_entity_poly.entity_id
_entity_poly.type
_entity_poly.pdbx_seq_one_letter_code
_entity_poly.pdbx_strand_id
1 'polypeptide(L)'
;VYKRQNMEKMGVDYLVEYPFSEETRRMKPEDFVKDILAGRMQAKVIVVGPDCSFGYKGAGDARLLKQLEETLGYRLHVIEKEKDHLRDISSTYIREELEKGNVEKANALLGEPYAVHGEVVHGNHIGTSILGFPTANLLPPSIKRLPRFGVYVSRVLVDGTYYRGVTNIGRKPTVEGRNPVGVETYIFDMHQDLYGKVIEVQLLAFDRPEQKFSSLEELKQRIEMDKVFAADYFERHPEIQVKR
;
A
#
# COMPACT_ATOMS: atom_id res chain seq x y z
N VAL A 1 -7.90 8.00 -0.64
CA VAL A 1 -7.23 8.60 -1.82
C VAL A 1 -6.68 7.50 -2.72
N TYR A 2 -5.86 6.57 -2.21
CA TYR A 2 -5.22 5.54 -3.05
C TYR A 2 -6.20 4.56 -3.73
N LYS A 3 -7.31 4.16 -3.09
CA LYS A 3 -8.32 3.31 -3.73
C LYS A 3 -8.91 3.96 -4.97
N ARG A 4 -9.16 5.28 -4.94
CA ARG A 4 -9.65 6.05 -6.10
C ARG A 4 -8.63 6.05 -7.24
N GLN A 5 -7.36 6.34 -6.92
CA GLN A 5 -6.26 6.34 -7.89
C GLN A 5 -6.05 4.97 -8.54
N ASN A 6 -6.18 3.87 -7.78
CA ASN A 6 -6.07 2.53 -8.34
C ASN A 6 -7.25 2.21 -9.29
N MET A 7 -8.47 2.62 -8.95
CA MET A 7 -9.62 2.46 -9.85
C MET A 7 -9.45 3.28 -11.14
N GLU A 8 -8.94 4.52 -11.04
CA GLU A 8 -8.61 5.35 -12.20
C GLU A 8 -7.54 4.69 -13.09
N LYS A 9 -6.45 4.18 -12.51
CA LYS A 9 -5.41 3.44 -13.25
C LYS A 9 -5.95 2.18 -13.94
N MET A 10 -6.96 1.54 -13.36
CA MET A 10 -7.65 0.38 -13.94
C MET A 10 -8.65 0.75 -15.04
N GLY A 11 -8.84 2.03 -15.33
CA GLY A 11 -9.77 2.51 -16.37
C GLY A 11 -11.23 2.47 -15.93
N VAL A 12 -11.53 2.61 -14.65
CA VAL A 12 -12.90 2.75 -14.14
C VAL A 12 -13.43 4.14 -14.48
N ASP A 13 -14.49 4.22 -15.27
CA ASP A 13 -15.08 5.48 -15.74
C ASP A 13 -15.80 6.24 -14.63
N TYR A 14 -16.51 5.55 -13.76
CA TYR A 14 -17.29 6.16 -12.68
C TYR A 14 -17.10 5.43 -11.36
N LEU A 15 -16.75 6.17 -10.31
CA LEU A 15 -16.71 5.69 -8.93
C LEU A 15 -17.87 6.28 -8.13
N VAL A 16 -18.81 5.43 -7.71
CA VAL A 16 -19.93 5.84 -6.87
C VAL A 16 -19.59 5.58 -5.40
N GLU A 17 -19.39 6.66 -4.64
CA GLU A 17 -19.23 6.60 -3.18
C GLU A 17 -20.60 6.74 -2.53
N TYR A 18 -21.25 5.60 -2.26
CA TYR A 18 -22.56 5.57 -1.65
C TYR A 18 -22.47 5.86 -0.15
N PRO A 19 -23.15 6.92 0.36
CA PRO A 19 -23.05 7.28 1.76
C PRO A 19 -23.56 6.17 2.68
N PHE A 20 -22.75 5.79 3.68
CA PHE A 20 -23.13 4.82 4.70
C PHE A 20 -23.78 5.52 5.89
N SER A 21 -25.03 5.98 5.69
CA SER A 21 -25.88 6.61 6.70
C SER A 21 -26.69 5.56 7.48
N GLU A 22 -27.37 5.99 8.54
CA GLU A 22 -28.28 5.10 9.28
C GLU A 22 -29.41 4.56 8.40
N GLU A 23 -29.89 5.36 7.45
CA GLU A 23 -30.91 4.97 6.48
C GLU A 23 -30.37 3.88 5.52
N THR A 24 -29.22 4.14 4.89
CA THR A 24 -28.61 3.19 3.94
C THR A 24 -28.15 1.91 4.63
N ARG A 25 -27.71 2.00 5.88
CA ARG A 25 -27.34 0.84 6.72
C ARG A 25 -28.53 -0.09 6.98
N ARG A 26 -29.73 0.45 7.08
CA ARG A 26 -30.98 -0.29 7.33
C ARG A 26 -31.69 -0.74 6.07
N MET A 27 -31.21 -0.38 4.88
CA MET A 27 -31.82 -0.73 3.61
C MET A 27 -31.80 -2.26 3.44
N LYS A 28 -32.95 -2.84 3.11
CA LYS A 28 -33.03 -4.27 2.81
C LYS A 28 -32.22 -4.59 1.56
N PRO A 29 -31.62 -5.79 1.48
CA PRO A 29 -30.79 -6.15 0.33
C PRO A 29 -31.57 -6.14 -0.99
N GLU A 30 -32.85 -6.55 -0.99
CA GLU A 30 -33.71 -6.52 -2.18
C GLU A 30 -33.94 -5.08 -2.65
N ASP A 31 -34.20 -4.15 -1.72
CA ASP A 31 -34.43 -2.74 -2.02
C ASP A 31 -33.15 -2.10 -2.57
N PHE A 32 -31.98 -2.47 -2.01
CA PHE A 32 -30.67 -2.00 -2.54
C PHE A 32 -30.47 -2.43 -4.01
N VAL A 33 -30.77 -3.68 -4.33
CA VAL A 33 -30.62 -4.17 -5.71
C VAL A 33 -31.62 -3.49 -6.64
N LYS A 34 -32.89 -3.42 -6.23
CA LYS A 34 -33.98 -2.88 -7.04
C LYS A 34 -33.86 -1.36 -7.25
N ASP A 35 -33.69 -0.60 -6.15
CA ASP A 35 -33.78 0.85 -6.20
C ASP A 35 -32.47 1.51 -6.58
N ILE A 36 -31.33 0.93 -6.14
CA ILE A 36 -30.03 1.51 -6.41
C ILE A 36 -29.39 0.87 -7.64
N LEU A 37 -29.13 -0.45 -7.66
CA LEU A 37 -28.38 -1.05 -8.75
C LEU A 37 -29.19 -1.08 -10.06
N ALA A 38 -30.39 -1.62 -10.03
CA ALA A 38 -31.23 -1.70 -11.23
C ALA A 38 -31.96 -0.38 -11.55
N GLY A 39 -32.46 0.32 -10.51
CA GLY A 39 -33.21 1.55 -10.67
C GLY A 39 -32.35 2.77 -11.00
N ARG A 40 -31.60 3.28 -10.04
CA ARG A 40 -30.81 4.52 -10.20
C ARG A 40 -29.60 4.35 -11.09
N MET A 41 -28.82 3.26 -10.91
CA MET A 41 -27.62 2.99 -11.70
C MET A 41 -27.94 2.36 -13.05
N GLN A 42 -29.14 1.78 -13.22
CA GLN A 42 -29.54 1.08 -14.44
C GLN A 42 -28.55 -0.01 -14.86
N ALA A 43 -27.98 -0.70 -13.88
CA ALA A 43 -26.94 -1.71 -14.10
C ALA A 43 -27.46 -2.81 -15.06
N LYS A 44 -26.72 -3.07 -16.14
CA LYS A 44 -26.99 -4.15 -17.09
C LYS A 44 -26.14 -5.38 -16.83
N VAL A 45 -24.99 -5.17 -16.21
CA VAL A 45 -24.08 -6.24 -15.77
C VAL A 45 -23.64 -5.92 -14.34
N ILE A 46 -23.74 -6.91 -13.47
CA ILE A 46 -23.25 -6.84 -12.09
C ILE A 46 -22.14 -7.86 -11.94
N VAL A 47 -20.97 -7.43 -11.47
CA VAL A 47 -19.81 -8.28 -11.24
C VAL A 47 -19.48 -8.24 -9.75
N VAL A 48 -19.39 -9.40 -9.11
CA VAL A 48 -19.10 -9.53 -7.67
C VAL A 48 -18.13 -10.67 -7.39
N GLY A 49 -17.50 -10.64 -6.23
CA GLY A 49 -16.81 -11.82 -5.68
C GLY A 49 -17.79 -12.78 -5.01
N PRO A 50 -17.38 -14.04 -4.73
CA PRO A 50 -18.25 -15.06 -4.14
C PRO A 50 -18.66 -14.74 -2.69
N ASP A 51 -17.89 -13.92 -1.99
CA ASP A 51 -18.13 -13.46 -0.62
C ASP A 51 -18.73 -12.05 -0.53
N CYS A 52 -19.33 -11.57 -1.61
CA CYS A 52 -20.00 -10.28 -1.58
C CYS A 52 -21.14 -10.28 -0.55
N SER A 53 -21.24 -9.18 0.21
CA SER A 53 -22.38 -8.98 1.14
C SER A 53 -22.84 -7.53 1.09
N PHE A 54 -24.15 -7.31 1.14
CA PHE A 54 -24.76 -5.99 1.05
C PHE A 54 -26.09 -5.94 1.78
N GLY A 55 -26.66 -4.74 1.87
CA GLY A 55 -27.93 -4.50 2.55
C GLY A 55 -27.80 -4.62 4.09
N TYR A 56 -28.96 -4.56 4.76
CA TYR A 56 -29.01 -4.58 6.22
C TYR A 56 -28.35 -5.83 6.82
N LYS A 57 -27.38 -5.62 7.71
CA LYS A 57 -26.56 -6.67 8.35
C LYS A 57 -25.85 -7.60 7.37
N GLY A 58 -25.64 -7.16 6.11
CA GLY A 58 -24.98 -7.98 5.10
C GLY A 58 -25.82 -9.21 4.67
N ALA A 59 -27.14 -9.13 4.75
CA ALA A 59 -28.03 -10.25 4.44
C ALA A 59 -28.15 -10.55 2.94
N GLY A 60 -27.75 -9.61 2.06
CA GLY A 60 -27.67 -9.84 0.61
C GLY A 60 -26.36 -10.51 0.23
N ASP A 61 -26.42 -11.43 -0.70
CA ASP A 61 -25.28 -12.19 -1.22
C ASP A 61 -25.40 -12.42 -2.74
N ALA A 62 -24.44 -13.14 -3.34
CA ALA A 62 -24.47 -13.47 -4.77
C ALA A 62 -25.69 -14.32 -5.18
N ARG A 63 -26.26 -15.12 -4.25
CA ARG A 63 -27.46 -15.93 -4.52
C ARG A 63 -28.68 -15.04 -4.67
N LEU A 64 -28.86 -14.03 -3.81
CA LEU A 64 -29.92 -13.05 -3.94
C LEU A 64 -29.80 -12.26 -5.25
N LEU A 65 -28.60 -11.84 -5.63
CA LEU A 65 -28.36 -11.19 -6.93
C LEU A 65 -28.78 -12.12 -8.08
N LYS A 66 -28.46 -13.41 -8.00
CA LYS A 66 -28.85 -14.38 -9.03
C LYS A 66 -30.36 -14.57 -9.13
N GLN A 67 -31.06 -14.60 -7.99
CA GLN A 67 -32.55 -14.73 -7.97
C GLN A 67 -33.24 -13.53 -8.59
N LEU A 68 -32.69 -12.33 -8.46
CA LEU A 68 -33.27 -11.09 -8.97
C LEU A 68 -32.87 -10.77 -10.43
N GLU A 69 -31.92 -11.50 -11.01
CA GLU A 69 -31.30 -11.26 -12.31
C GLU A 69 -32.35 -11.10 -13.44
N GLU A 70 -33.24 -12.09 -13.59
CA GLU A 70 -34.24 -12.07 -14.65
C GLU A 70 -35.29 -11.00 -14.41
N THR A 71 -35.75 -10.86 -13.16
CA THR A 71 -36.85 -9.91 -12.83
C THR A 71 -36.40 -8.46 -12.99
N LEU A 72 -35.16 -8.14 -12.70
CA LEU A 72 -34.61 -6.76 -12.76
C LEU A 72 -33.80 -6.47 -14.02
N GLY A 73 -33.66 -7.45 -14.93
CA GLY A 73 -33.09 -7.27 -16.27
C GLY A 73 -31.62 -6.93 -16.32
N TYR A 74 -30.82 -7.47 -15.39
CA TYR A 74 -29.34 -7.41 -15.43
C TYR A 74 -28.75 -8.80 -15.62
N ARG A 75 -27.46 -8.87 -15.84
CA ARG A 75 -26.68 -10.12 -15.91
C ARG A 75 -25.66 -10.15 -14.78
N LEU A 76 -25.60 -11.27 -14.03
CA LEU A 76 -24.66 -11.45 -12.91
C LEU A 76 -23.44 -12.25 -13.36
N HIS A 77 -22.26 -11.75 -13.02
CA HIS A 77 -21.00 -12.49 -13.08
C HIS A 77 -20.39 -12.59 -11.67
N VAL A 78 -20.19 -13.80 -11.21
CA VAL A 78 -19.45 -14.06 -9.96
C VAL A 78 -18.04 -14.46 -10.34
N ILE A 79 -17.06 -13.65 -9.93
CA ILE A 79 -15.63 -13.86 -10.22
C ILE A 79 -15.02 -14.61 -9.05
N GLU A 80 -14.49 -15.79 -9.31
CA GLU A 80 -13.76 -16.56 -8.31
C GLU A 80 -12.51 -15.80 -7.83
N LYS A 81 -12.17 -16.03 -6.55
CA LYS A 81 -10.95 -15.44 -5.98
C LYS A 81 -9.71 -16.09 -6.54
N GLU A 82 -8.72 -15.26 -6.85
CA GLU A 82 -7.37 -15.75 -7.11
C GLU A 82 -6.79 -16.41 -5.86
N LYS A 83 -6.00 -17.46 -6.06
CA LYS A 83 -5.39 -18.23 -4.98
C LYS A 83 -3.87 -18.23 -5.07
N ASP A 84 -3.26 -18.19 -3.92
CA ASP A 84 -1.86 -18.52 -3.73
C ASP A 84 -1.80 -19.94 -3.13
N HIS A 85 -1.50 -20.91 -3.99
CA HIS A 85 -1.65 -22.34 -3.68
C HIS A 85 -3.09 -22.69 -3.26
N LEU A 86 -3.31 -23.01 -1.99
CA LEU A 86 -4.61 -23.38 -1.43
C LEU A 86 -5.30 -22.25 -0.67
N ARG A 87 -4.65 -21.07 -0.56
CA ARG A 87 -5.17 -19.94 0.20
C ARG A 87 -5.67 -18.84 -0.72
N ASP A 88 -6.89 -18.36 -0.47
CA ASP A 88 -7.44 -17.20 -1.19
C ASP A 88 -6.58 -15.96 -0.96
N ILE A 89 -6.26 -15.24 -2.04
CA ILE A 89 -5.63 -13.92 -1.95
C ILE A 89 -6.66 -12.94 -1.38
N SER A 90 -6.31 -12.31 -0.27
CA SER A 90 -7.19 -11.39 0.46
C SER A 90 -6.40 -10.30 1.15
N SER A 91 -7.07 -9.18 1.46
CA SER A 91 -6.45 -8.10 2.23
C SER A 91 -5.91 -8.57 3.60
N THR A 92 -6.53 -9.57 4.21
CA THR A 92 -6.08 -10.17 5.48
C THR A 92 -4.76 -10.89 5.27
N TYR A 93 -4.67 -11.73 4.23
CA TYR A 93 -3.44 -12.46 3.91
C TYR A 93 -2.28 -11.49 3.63
N ILE A 94 -2.51 -10.47 2.81
CA ILE A 94 -1.48 -9.46 2.49
C ILE A 94 -1.01 -8.73 3.76
N ARG A 95 -1.93 -8.35 4.67
CA ARG A 95 -1.54 -7.71 5.94
C ARG A 95 -0.70 -8.61 6.83
N GLU A 96 -1.02 -9.89 6.91
CA GLU A 96 -0.22 -10.87 7.66
C GLU A 96 1.22 -10.97 7.12
N GLU A 97 1.39 -11.00 5.79
CA GLU A 97 2.72 -11.04 5.18
C GLU A 97 3.50 -9.72 5.42
N LEU A 98 2.84 -8.57 5.35
CA LEU A 98 3.46 -7.29 5.72
C LEU A 98 3.88 -7.25 7.20
N GLU A 99 3.08 -7.79 8.12
CA GLU A 99 3.40 -7.86 9.55
C GLU A 99 4.61 -8.77 9.86
N LYS A 100 4.80 -9.82 9.07
CA LYS A 100 5.98 -10.69 9.15
C LYS A 100 7.23 -10.05 8.55
N GLY A 101 7.08 -9.05 7.69
CA GLY A 101 8.16 -8.45 6.90
C GLY A 101 8.37 -9.12 5.54
N ASN A 102 7.51 -10.06 5.15
CA ASN A 102 7.58 -10.77 3.86
C ASN A 102 7.03 -9.87 2.74
N VAL A 103 7.72 -8.75 2.49
CA VAL A 103 7.25 -7.74 1.55
C VAL A 103 7.25 -8.25 0.10
N GLU A 104 8.19 -9.09 -0.28
CA GLU A 104 8.26 -9.75 -1.58
C GLU A 104 6.99 -10.59 -1.85
N LYS A 105 6.58 -11.36 -0.83
CA LYS A 105 5.33 -12.14 -0.91
C LYS A 105 4.11 -11.24 -0.98
N ALA A 106 4.06 -10.20 -0.16
CA ALA A 106 2.98 -9.22 -0.19
C ALA A 106 2.87 -8.54 -1.57
N ASN A 107 3.99 -8.18 -2.19
CA ASN A 107 4.05 -7.60 -3.54
C ASN A 107 3.53 -8.59 -4.60
N ALA A 108 3.93 -9.84 -4.54
CA ALA A 108 3.42 -10.88 -5.44
C ALA A 108 1.90 -11.06 -5.31
N LEU A 109 1.36 -11.03 -4.08
CA LEU A 109 -0.08 -11.12 -3.83
C LEU A 109 -0.86 -9.87 -4.27
N LEU A 110 -0.22 -8.69 -4.23
CA LEU A 110 -0.80 -7.42 -4.67
C LEU A 110 -0.74 -7.24 -6.20
N GLY A 111 0.20 -7.91 -6.89
CA GLY A 111 0.53 -7.68 -8.29
C GLY A 111 1.36 -6.42 -8.54
N GLU A 112 1.71 -5.68 -7.49
CA GLU A 112 2.53 -4.47 -7.53
C GLU A 112 3.30 -4.27 -6.22
N PRO A 113 4.43 -3.54 -6.22
CA PRO A 113 5.16 -3.24 -4.98
C PRO A 113 4.34 -2.43 -3.98
N TYR A 114 4.38 -2.85 -2.71
CA TYR A 114 3.73 -2.12 -1.63
C TYR A 114 4.37 -0.75 -1.45
N ALA A 115 3.58 0.30 -1.59
CA ALA A 115 4.06 1.67 -1.61
C ALA A 115 3.62 2.48 -0.38
N VAL A 116 4.49 3.39 0.05
CA VAL A 116 4.19 4.44 1.03
C VAL A 116 4.34 5.79 0.33
N HIS A 117 3.31 6.59 0.37
CA HIS A 117 3.33 7.93 -0.18
C HIS A 117 3.33 8.96 0.93
N GLY A 118 3.98 10.07 0.72
CA GLY A 118 3.96 11.18 1.66
C GLY A 118 4.78 12.37 1.18
N GLU A 119 4.52 13.49 1.82
CA GLU A 119 5.35 14.67 1.68
C GLU A 119 6.67 14.47 2.42
N VAL A 120 7.77 14.88 1.82
CA VAL A 120 9.09 14.87 2.46
C VAL A 120 9.16 15.99 3.47
N VAL A 121 9.33 15.61 4.73
CA VAL A 121 9.43 16.54 5.87
C VAL A 121 10.85 16.56 6.44
N HIS A 122 11.16 17.59 7.22
CA HIS A 122 12.42 17.66 7.94
C HIS A 122 12.53 16.53 8.97
N GLY A 123 13.60 15.76 8.90
CA GLY A 123 13.97 14.76 9.91
C GLY A 123 14.84 15.36 11.01
N ASN A 124 15.37 14.51 11.89
CA ASN A 124 16.29 14.92 12.96
C ASN A 124 17.69 15.31 12.45
N HIS A 125 17.92 15.38 11.14
CA HIS A 125 19.19 15.74 10.46
C HIS A 125 20.40 14.88 10.83
N ILE A 126 20.24 13.81 11.62
CA ILE A 126 21.35 12.94 12.04
C ILE A 126 22.01 12.28 10.82
N GLY A 127 21.22 11.83 9.86
CA GLY A 127 21.72 11.22 8.62
C GLY A 127 22.59 12.16 7.79
N THR A 128 22.13 13.38 7.57
CA THR A 128 22.85 14.36 6.71
C THR A 128 24.03 14.99 7.42
N SER A 129 23.85 15.50 8.65
CA SER A 129 24.86 16.32 9.32
C SER A 129 25.96 15.49 9.99
N ILE A 130 25.66 14.27 10.43
CA ILE A 130 26.62 13.45 11.20
C ILE A 130 27.14 12.29 10.34
N LEU A 131 26.29 11.64 9.57
CA LEU A 131 26.66 10.41 8.85
C LEU A 131 26.98 10.64 7.37
N GLY A 132 26.62 11.82 6.82
CA GLY A 132 26.82 12.14 5.40
C GLY A 132 25.86 11.43 4.44
N PHE A 133 24.75 10.85 4.96
CA PHE A 133 23.71 10.19 4.18
C PHE A 133 22.42 11.00 4.21
N PRO A 134 22.17 11.90 3.23
CA PRO A 134 20.91 12.62 3.19
C PRO A 134 19.74 11.65 2.99
N THR A 135 18.72 11.76 3.84
CA THR A 135 17.53 10.90 3.79
C THR A 135 16.26 11.71 3.62
N ALA A 136 15.36 11.21 2.80
CA ALA A 136 13.99 11.72 2.69
C ALA A 136 13.16 11.11 3.84
N ASN A 137 12.50 11.97 4.61
CA ASN A 137 11.70 11.58 5.75
C ASN A 137 10.21 11.75 5.43
N LEU A 138 9.43 10.67 5.56
CA LEU A 138 7.99 10.70 5.38
C LEU A 138 7.29 10.42 6.71
N LEU A 139 6.17 11.12 6.94
CA LEU A 139 5.24 10.84 8.02
C LEU A 139 3.95 10.31 7.40
N PRO A 140 3.82 9.00 7.22
CA PRO A 140 2.62 8.42 6.62
C PRO A 140 1.40 8.66 7.51
N PRO A 141 0.19 8.79 6.95
CA PRO A 141 -1.04 8.89 7.72
C PRO A 141 -1.19 7.70 8.68
N SER A 142 -1.75 7.93 9.87
CA SER A 142 -1.94 6.90 10.90
C SER A 142 -2.76 5.69 10.46
N ILE A 143 -3.63 5.87 9.45
CA ILE A 143 -4.41 4.80 8.83
C ILE A 143 -3.60 3.95 7.84
N LYS A 144 -2.41 4.39 7.43
CA LYS A 144 -1.54 3.61 6.53
C LYS A 144 -0.96 2.43 7.30
N ARG A 145 -1.27 1.21 6.85
CA ARG A 145 -0.63 0.02 7.39
C ARG A 145 0.83 0.00 6.94
N LEU A 146 1.74 0.08 7.87
CA LEU A 146 3.16 -0.14 7.59
C LEU A 146 3.52 -1.60 7.83
N PRO A 147 4.50 -2.15 7.12
CA PRO A 147 4.98 -3.49 7.34
C PRO A 147 5.78 -3.57 8.66
N ARG A 148 6.34 -4.74 8.97
CA ARG A 148 7.26 -4.93 10.09
C ARG A 148 8.34 -3.86 10.09
N PHE A 149 8.69 -3.34 11.27
CA PHE A 149 9.76 -2.35 11.40
C PHE A 149 11.11 -2.96 11.04
N GLY A 150 11.89 -2.20 10.30
CA GLY A 150 13.19 -2.63 9.80
C GLY A 150 13.62 -1.89 8.55
N VAL A 151 14.67 -2.41 7.94
CA VAL A 151 15.30 -1.86 6.74
C VAL A 151 14.87 -2.66 5.52
N TYR A 152 14.61 -1.95 4.44
CA TYR A 152 14.09 -2.48 3.19
C TYR A 152 14.89 -1.97 2.00
N VAL A 153 15.11 -2.81 1.02
CA VAL A 153 15.40 -2.35 -0.34
C VAL A 153 14.15 -1.70 -0.89
N SER A 154 14.30 -0.52 -1.49
CA SER A 154 13.18 0.23 -2.02
C SER A 154 13.51 0.88 -3.36
N ARG A 155 12.50 1.24 -4.13
CA ARG A 155 12.62 2.22 -5.21
C ARG A 155 11.72 3.40 -4.93
N VAL A 156 12.18 4.59 -5.31
CA VAL A 156 11.51 5.85 -4.98
C VAL A 156 11.15 6.58 -6.25
N LEU A 157 9.86 6.88 -6.39
CA LEU A 157 9.37 7.70 -7.50
C LEU A 157 9.45 9.18 -7.13
N VAL A 158 10.26 9.91 -7.88
CA VAL A 158 10.42 11.36 -7.75
C VAL A 158 10.27 11.98 -9.14
N ASP A 159 9.33 12.91 -9.30
CA ASP A 159 9.09 13.62 -10.56
C ASP A 159 9.03 12.71 -11.80
N GLY A 160 8.34 11.55 -11.67
CA GLY A 160 8.17 10.58 -12.74
C GLY A 160 9.35 9.62 -12.98
N THR A 161 10.42 9.72 -12.20
CA THR A 161 11.61 8.87 -12.32
C THR A 161 11.79 8.00 -11.09
N TYR A 162 12.05 6.71 -11.27
CA TYR A 162 12.37 5.80 -10.18
C TYR A 162 13.86 5.81 -9.86
N TYR A 163 14.19 5.90 -8.57
CA TYR A 163 15.55 5.84 -8.04
C TYR A 163 15.69 4.64 -7.10
N ARG A 164 16.90 4.10 -6.98
CA ARG A 164 17.22 3.09 -5.98
C ARG A 164 17.18 3.69 -4.59
N GLY A 165 16.77 2.93 -3.57
CA GLY A 165 16.73 3.41 -2.21
C GLY A 165 16.91 2.32 -1.17
N VAL A 166 17.27 2.75 0.03
CA VAL A 166 17.25 1.96 1.27
C VAL A 166 16.33 2.68 2.24
N THR A 167 15.31 1.98 2.73
CA THR A 167 14.26 2.57 3.55
C THR A 167 14.24 1.93 4.94
N ASN A 168 14.37 2.74 5.98
CA ASN A 168 14.10 2.35 7.35
C ASN A 168 12.67 2.73 7.75
N ILE A 169 11.91 1.77 8.27
CA ILE A 169 10.59 1.98 8.84
C ILE A 169 10.68 1.69 10.33
N GLY A 170 10.39 2.70 11.16
CA GLY A 170 10.54 2.55 12.60
C GLY A 170 10.00 3.71 13.40
N ARG A 171 10.12 3.61 14.72
CA ARG A 171 9.70 4.68 15.64
C ARG A 171 10.81 5.70 15.78
N LYS A 172 10.48 6.98 15.58
CA LYS A 172 11.44 8.07 15.81
C LYS A 172 11.35 8.52 17.27
N PRO A 173 12.46 8.49 18.03
CA PRO A 173 12.48 9.11 19.34
C PRO A 173 12.27 10.63 19.18
N THR A 174 11.27 11.19 19.84
CA THR A 174 11.02 12.63 19.89
C THR A 174 11.20 13.15 21.31
N VAL A 175 11.62 14.41 21.42
CA VAL A 175 11.82 15.10 22.72
C VAL A 175 10.48 15.24 23.47
N GLU A 176 9.34 15.20 22.79
CA GLU A 176 7.99 15.41 23.34
C GLU A 176 7.24 14.12 23.70
N GLY A 177 7.89 12.95 23.74
CA GLY A 177 7.23 11.68 24.15
C GLY A 177 6.24 11.09 23.13
N ARG A 178 5.98 11.75 22.01
CA ARG A 178 5.26 11.18 20.87
C ARG A 178 6.27 10.50 19.95
N ASN A 179 6.25 9.17 19.87
CA ASN A 179 7.13 8.41 18.99
C ASN A 179 6.39 8.09 17.66
N PRO A 180 6.27 9.03 16.72
CA PRO A 180 5.59 8.77 15.46
C PRO A 180 6.41 7.71 14.69
N VAL A 181 5.68 6.84 14.00
CA VAL A 181 6.32 5.93 13.06
C VAL A 181 6.70 6.74 11.82
N GLY A 182 7.97 6.70 11.46
CA GLY A 182 8.52 7.36 10.29
C GLY A 182 8.96 6.36 9.23
N VAL A 183 9.04 6.84 8.01
CA VAL A 183 9.65 6.17 6.87
C VAL A 183 10.81 7.05 6.44
N GLU A 184 12.03 6.57 6.63
CA GLU A 184 13.26 7.30 6.32
C GLU A 184 14.00 6.59 5.21
N THR A 185 14.19 7.27 4.08
CA THR A 185 14.73 6.66 2.88
C THR A 185 16.00 7.37 2.42
N TYR A 186 17.12 6.65 2.37
CA TYR A 186 18.29 7.05 1.59
C TYR A 186 18.00 6.75 0.11
N ILE A 187 18.18 7.75 -0.75
CA ILE A 187 17.97 7.63 -2.19
C ILE A 187 19.33 7.72 -2.88
N PHE A 188 19.70 6.68 -3.62
CA PHE A 188 20.98 6.65 -4.32
C PHE A 188 21.05 7.76 -5.39
N ASP A 189 22.21 8.38 -5.48
CA ASP A 189 22.55 9.37 -6.51
C ASP A 189 21.57 10.58 -6.55
N MET A 190 20.92 10.87 -5.40
CA MET A 190 20.00 11.98 -5.26
C MET A 190 20.71 13.19 -4.65
N HIS A 191 20.76 14.29 -5.42
CA HIS A 191 21.46 15.52 -5.01
C HIS A 191 20.51 16.73 -4.96
N GLN A 192 19.22 16.55 -5.29
CA GLN A 192 18.25 17.63 -5.24
C GLN A 192 17.53 17.71 -3.90
N ASP A 193 17.07 18.91 -3.55
CA ASP A 193 16.20 19.10 -2.41
C ASP A 193 14.81 18.52 -2.68
N LEU A 194 14.33 17.69 -1.77
CA LEU A 194 13.03 17.01 -1.86
C LEU A 194 12.01 17.53 -0.85
N TYR A 195 12.36 18.46 0.03
CA TYR A 195 11.44 18.97 1.04
C TYR A 195 10.17 19.55 0.41
N GLY A 196 9.01 19.22 0.99
CA GLY A 196 7.69 19.60 0.50
C GLY A 196 7.22 18.82 -0.74
N LYS A 197 8.08 18.04 -1.40
CA LYS A 197 7.64 17.20 -2.51
C LYS A 197 6.91 15.95 -1.99
N VAL A 198 5.89 15.53 -2.70
CA VAL A 198 5.23 14.24 -2.47
C VAL A 198 5.96 13.18 -3.27
N ILE A 199 6.49 12.17 -2.58
CA ILE A 199 7.16 11.03 -3.19
C ILE A 199 6.46 9.72 -2.87
N GLU A 200 6.73 8.70 -3.69
CA GLU A 200 6.27 7.33 -3.46
C GLU A 200 7.48 6.44 -3.19
N VAL A 201 7.46 5.74 -2.06
CA VAL A 201 8.49 4.76 -1.68
C VAL A 201 7.88 3.36 -1.82
N GLN A 202 8.35 2.60 -2.78
CA GLN A 202 7.95 1.22 -3.04
C GLN A 202 8.94 0.26 -2.38
N LEU A 203 8.44 -0.59 -1.48
CA LEU A 203 9.26 -1.57 -0.76
C LEU A 203 9.40 -2.83 -1.59
N LEU A 204 10.63 -3.28 -1.82
CA LEU A 204 10.95 -4.39 -2.72
C LEU A 204 11.35 -5.65 -1.97
N ALA A 205 12.24 -5.54 -1.00
CA ALA A 205 12.73 -6.66 -0.19
C ALA A 205 13.01 -6.23 1.25
N PHE A 206 12.85 -7.16 2.20
CA PHE A 206 13.23 -6.95 3.59
C PHE A 206 14.71 -7.30 3.77
N ASP A 207 15.51 -6.36 4.26
CA ASP A 207 16.92 -6.60 4.60
C ASP A 207 17.05 -7.13 6.02
N ARG A 208 16.62 -6.35 7.02
CA ARG A 208 16.82 -6.67 8.43
C ARG A 208 15.84 -5.96 9.37
N PRO A 209 15.63 -6.46 10.61
CA PRO A 209 14.89 -5.71 11.63
C PRO A 209 15.65 -4.47 12.10
N GLU A 210 14.92 -3.55 12.76
CA GLU A 210 15.56 -2.46 13.49
C GLU A 210 16.52 -3.01 14.56
N GLN A 211 17.64 -2.31 14.73
CA GLN A 211 18.61 -2.60 15.80
C GLN A 211 19.11 -1.30 16.42
N LYS A 212 19.54 -1.39 17.67
CA LYS A 212 20.23 -0.29 18.37
C LYS A 212 21.73 -0.42 18.14
N PHE A 213 22.39 0.71 18.01
CA PHE A 213 23.82 0.80 17.81
C PHE A 213 24.48 1.44 19.05
N SER A 214 25.64 0.96 19.41
CA SER A 214 26.39 1.44 20.55
C SER A 214 27.19 2.73 20.22
N SER A 215 27.43 2.98 18.94
CA SER A 215 28.16 4.15 18.44
C SER A 215 27.66 4.61 17.08
N LEU A 216 27.99 5.85 16.72
CA LEU A 216 27.72 6.40 15.38
C LEU A 216 28.53 5.68 14.30
N GLU A 217 29.71 5.22 14.63
CA GLU A 217 30.55 4.48 13.69
C GLU A 217 29.96 3.12 13.34
N GLU A 218 29.45 2.39 14.33
CA GLU A 218 28.72 1.14 14.09
C GLU A 218 27.47 1.36 13.23
N LEU A 219 26.70 2.42 13.49
CA LEU A 219 25.55 2.80 12.68
C LEU A 219 25.96 3.08 11.23
N LYS A 220 27.05 3.85 11.03
CA LYS A 220 27.56 4.20 9.70
C LYS A 220 27.97 2.95 8.91
N GLN A 221 28.76 2.08 9.53
CA GLN A 221 29.19 0.82 8.91
C GLN A 221 27.96 -0.03 8.51
N ARG A 222 26.94 -0.08 9.37
CA ARG A 222 25.75 -0.86 9.07
C ARG A 222 24.96 -0.25 7.90
N ILE A 223 24.82 1.06 7.82
CA ILE A 223 24.15 1.73 6.68
C ILE A 223 24.91 1.43 5.38
N GLU A 224 26.25 1.41 5.39
CA GLU A 224 27.02 1.02 4.20
C GLU A 224 26.74 -0.44 3.78
N MET A 225 26.61 -1.35 4.73
CA MET A 225 26.23 -2.74 4.42
C MET A 225 24.82 -2.82 3.83
N ASP A 226 23.85 -2.07 4.36
CA ASP A 226 22.48 -2.01 3.84
C ASP A 226 22.48 -1.46 2.39
N LYS A 227 23.33 -0.48 2.07
CA LYS A 227 23.51 0.06 0.72
C LYS A 227 24.09 -1.00 -0.24
N VAL A 228 25.10 -1.75 0.21
CA VAL A 228 25.68 -2.84 -0.58
C VAL A 228 24.64 -3.92 -0.85
N PHE A 229 23.86 -4.32 0.16
CA PHE A 229 22.78 -5.28 0.01
C PHE A 229 21.73 -4.81 -1.04
N ALA A 230 21.35 -3.53 -0.96
CA ALA A 230 20.41 -2.96 -1.92
C ALA A 230 21.00 -2.90 -3.34
N ALA A 231 22.27 -2.53 -3.50
CA ALA A 231 22.93 -2.51 -4.82
C ALA A 231 22.94 -3.91 -5.45
N ASP A 232 23.35 -4.94 -4.68
CA ASP A 232 23.34 -6.35 -5.11
C ASP A 232 21.92 -6.85 -5.46
N TYR A 233 20.91 -6.43 -4.71
CA TYR A 233 19.53 -6.73 -5.03
C TYR A 233 19.15 -6.19 -6.43
N PHE A 234 19.45 -4.94 -6.75
CA PHE A 234 19.15 -4.35 -8.06
C PHE A 234 19.99 -4.96 -9.20
N GLU A 235 21.20 -5.44 -8.94
CA GLU A 235 21.99 -6.18 -9.92
C GLU A 235 21.36 -7.52 -10.27
N ARG A 236 20.80 -8.22 -9.27
CA ARG A 236 20.10 -9.51 -9.46
C ARG A 236 18.71 -9.36 -10.04
N HIS A 237 18.13 -8.14 -10.01
CA HIS A 237 16.78 -7.83 -10.50
C HIS A 237 16.80 -6.72 -11.57
N PRO A 238 17.46 -6.95 -12.72
CA PRO A 238 17.60 -5.92 -13.78
C PRO A 238 16.27 -5.51 -14.42
N GLU A 239 15.21 -6.29 -14.24
CA GLU A 239 13.85 -6.00 -14.69
C GLU A 239 13.21 -4.84 -13.92
N ILE A 240 13.70 -4.52 -12.70
CA ILE A 240 13.22 -3.40 -11.91
C ILE A 240 13.75 -2.10 -12.50
N GLN A 241 12.86 -1.33 -13.12
CA GLN A 241 13.23 -0.05 -13.73
C GLN A 241 13.59 0.98 -12.66
N VAL A 242 14.83 1.45 -12.70
CA VAL A 242 15.35 2.55 -11.86
C VAL A 242 16.39 3.35 -12.64
N LYS A 243 16.59 4.61 -12.30
CA LYS A 243 17.70 5.41 -12.81
C LYS A 243 19.03 4.76 -12.34
N ARG A 244 19.90 4.49 -13.28
CA ARG A 244 21.27 3.97 -13.05
C ARG A 244 22.25 5.10 -12.93
#